data_5fc295e9b402a2d2c71462979a6bdedf
#
_entry.id   5fc295e9b402a2d2c71462979a6bdedf
#
_cell.length_a   1.000
_cell.length_b   1.000
_cell.length_c   1.000
_cell.angle_alpha   90.00
_cell.angle_beta   90.00
_cell.angle_gamma   90.00
#
_symmetry.space_group_name_H-M   'P 1'
#
loop_
_entity.id
_entity.type
_entity.pdbx_description
1 polymer ?
#
loop_
_entity_poly.entity_id
_entity_poly.type
_entity_poly.pdbx_seq_one_letter_code
_entity_poly.pdbx_strand_id
1 'polypeptide(L)'
;YLESDLTDYNAESVKADWGLYFRPWANDFEIQYVGKVGTGSTIYQGAQRYRIDGFSLQQHKLEVKNDNFFVRGYITSDKAGDTYVMDVLGPNLLNAWKDHGTWFGEYVGAYASATLGGATGAEAHAAARATAEMGRPQEGSAAFNRLLDNVTSDTNFLTGAGFKDNSKIYHGDANYNFGDLVSFAEIQVGSSYRTYRLNSFGTIYADAEGPISYSELGLYTQLQRSFELNESLELKLTG
;
A
#
# COMPACT_ATOMS: atom_id res chain seq x y z
N TYR A 1 16.78 0.19 22.55
CA TYR A 1 16.44 -0.94 21.68
C TYR A 1 17.22 -0.86 20.39
N LEU A 2 17.61 -1.99 19.84
CA LEU A 2 18.16 -2.10 18.49
C LEU A 2 16.99 -2.26 17.48
N GLU A 3 17.24 -1.98 16.21
CA GLU A 3 16.22 -2.21 15.17
C GLU A 3 15.81 -3.69 15.11
N SER A 4 16.78 -4.60 15.31
CA SER A 4 16.52 -6.04 15.38
C SER A 4 15.58 -6.48 16.50
N ASP A 5 15.40 -5.65 17.52
CA ASP A 5 14.47 -5.92 18.63
C ASP A 5 13.04 -5.48 18.29
N LEU A 6 12.92 -4.61 17.28
CA LEU A 6 11.69 -3.94 16.90
C LEU A 6 11.04 -4.55 15.64
N THR A 7 11.76 -5.38 14.91
CA THR A 7 11.29 -5.94 13.64
C THR A 7 11.89 -7.30 13.32
N ASP A 8 11.13 -8.07 12.57
CA ASP A 8 11.59 -9.28 11.89
C ASP A 8 12.03 -8.91 10.46
N TYR A 9 13.23 -9.36 10.07
CA TYR A 9 13.79 -9.15 8.73
C TYR A 9 13.39 -10.23 7.70
N ASN A 10 12.56 -11.20 8.08
CA ASN A 10 12.10 -12.22 7.16
C ASN A 10 11.31 -11.58 6.01
N ALA A 11 11.61 -12.06 4.81
CA ALA A 11 10.90 -11.64 3.61
C ALA A 11 10.26 -12.86 2.95
N GLU A 12 8.98 -12.72 2.61
CA GLU A 12 8.25 -13.75 1.87
C GLU A 12 7.35 -13.10 0.83
N SER A 13 7.08 -13.82 -0.25
CA SER A 13 6.12 -13.39 -1.27
C SER A 13 5.49 -14.61 -1.93
N VAL A 14 4.17 -14.62 -1.94
CA VAL A 14 3.37 -15.61 -2.64
C VAL A 14 2.51 -14.89 -3.67
N LYS A 15 2.53 -15.37 -4.92
CA LYS A 15 1.71 -14.84 -6.01
C LYS A 15 1.06 -15.99 -6.75
N ALA A 16 -0.21 -15.81 -7.09
CA ALA A 16 -0.96 -16.74 -7.92
C ALA A 16 -1.86 -15.98 -8.88
N ASP A 17 -2.00 -16.53 -10.08
CA ASP A 17 -2.97 -16.06 -11.07
C ASP A 17 -3.66 -17.26 -11.70
N TRP A 18 -4.91 -17.06 -12.13
CA TRP A 18 -5.71 -18.06 -12.82
C TRP A 18 -6.65 -17.41 -13.82
N GLY A 19 -7.00 -18.14 -14.85
CA GLY A 19 -7.94 -17.70 -15.87
C GLY A 19 -8.91 -18.81 -16.26
N LEU A 20 -10.17 -18.46 -16.41
CA LEU A 20 -11.21 -19.30 -16.98
C LEU A 20 -11.71 -18.63 -18.24
N TYR A 21 -11.76 -19.39 -19.35
CA TYR A 21 -12.14 -18.92 -20.66
C TYR A 21 -13.26 -19.82 -21.17
N PHE A 22 -14.38 -19.24 -21.54
CA PHE A 22 -15.52 -19.96 -21.99
C PHE A 22 -16.04 -19.41 -23.31
N ARG A 23 -16.12 -20.28 -24.32
CA ARG A 23 -16.68 -20.01 -25.65
C ARG A 23 -17.95 -20.82 -25.82
N PRO A 24 -19.13 -20.23 -25.57
CA PRO A 24 -20.40 -20.97 -25.61
C PRO A 24 -20.84 -21.39 -27.01
N TRP A 25 -20.29 -20.73 -28.04
CA TRP A 25 -20.66 -20.96 -29.42
C TRP A 25 -19.40 -21.19 -30.30
N ALA A 26 -19.58 -21.72 -31.50
CA ALA A 26 -18.51 -21.94 -32.47
C ALA A 26 -18.17 -20.64 -33.23
N ASN A 27 -18.07 -19.51 -32.53
CA ASN A 27 -17.69 -18.22 -33.07
C ASN A 27 -16.61 -17.58 -32.18
N ASP A 28 -16.30 -16.33 -32.40
CA ASP A 28 -15.30 -15.51 -31.69
C ASP A 28 -15.73 -15.01 -30.30
N PHE A 29 -17.00 -15.24 -29.91
CA PHE A 29 -17.51 -14.80 -28.61
C PHE A 29 -16.86 -15.57 -27.45
N GLU A 30 -16.30 -14.82 -26.50
CA GLU A 30 -15.59 -15.38 -25.35
C GLU A 30 -15.94 -14.64 -24.07
N ILE A 31 -16.15 -15.41 -23.01
CA ILE A 31 -16.25 -14.92 -21.64
C ILE A 31 -14.99 -15.30 -20.90
N GLN A 32 -14.33 -14.33 -20.26
CA GLN A 32 -13.11 -14.53 -19.50
C GLN A 32 -13.32 -14.12 -18.05
N TYR A 33 -12.87 -14.96 -17.12
CA TYR A 33 -12.66 -14.57 -15.75
C TYR A 33 -11.20 -14.76 -15.39
N VAL A 34 -10.55 -13.71 -14.87
CA VAL A 34 -9.14 -13.74 -14.45
C VAL A 34 -9.05 -13.28 -13.00
N GLY A 35 -8.44 -14.11 -12.16
CA GLY A 35 -8.11 -13.76 -10.77
C GLY A 35 -6.61 -13.70 -10.58
N LYS A 36 -6.16 -12.73 -9.77
CA LYS A 36 -4.77 -12.57 -9.34
C LYS A 36 -4.73 -12.27 -7.85
N VAL A 37 -3.78 -12.87 -7.17
CA VAL A 37 -3.51 -12.60 -5.75
C VAL A 37 -2.00 -12.53 -5.53
N GLY A 38 -1.58 -11.57 -4.73
CA GLY A 38 -0.22 -11.48 -4.20
C GLY A 38 -0.28 -11.16 -2.72
N THR A 39 0.55 -11.82 -1.93
CA THR A 39 0.72 -11.52 -0.51
C THR A 39 2.18 -11.66 -0.14
N GLY A 40 2.59 -10.97 0.92
CA GLY A 40 3.96 -11.06 1.39
C GLY A 40 4.30 -10.10 2.50
N SER A 41 5.49 -10.32 3.05
CA SER A 41 6.08 -9.52 4.10
C SER A 41 7.51 -9.19 3.72
N THR A 42 7.99 -7.98 4.04
CA THR A 42 9.36 -7.53 3.75
C THR A 42 9.68 -6.22 4.50
N ILE A 43 10.94 -5.84 4.50
CA ILE A 43 11.35 -4.47 4.82
C ILE A 43 11.40 -3.66 3.51
N TYR A 44 10.74 -2.53 3.50
CA TYR A 44 10.77 -1.58 2.38
C TYR A 44 11.42 -0.27 2.82
N GLN A 45 12.37 0.20 2.03
CA GLN A 45 13.03 1.49 2.24
C GLN A 45 12.68 2.44 1.09
N GLY A 46 11.89 3.45 1.40
CA GLY A 46 11.59 4.58 0.53
C GLY A 46 12.00 5.90 1.19
N ALA A 47 11.12 6.89 1.19
CA ALA A 47 11.30 8.11 1.98
C ALA A 47 11.29 7.80 3.49
N GLN A 48 10.52 6.81 3.88
CA GLN A 48 10.49 6.23 5.22
C GLN A 48 10.80 4.73 5.11
N ARG A 49 11.12 4.11 6.24
CA ARG A 49 11.37 2.68 6.35
C ARG A 49 10.15 1.99 6.95
N TYR A 50 9.67 0.95 6.26
CA TYR A 50 8.48 0.20 6.65
C TYR A 50 8.81 -1.26 6.90
N ARG A 51 8.24 -1.83 7.95
CA ARG A 51 8.00 -3.26 8.01
C ARG A 51 6.65 -3.52 7.36
N ILE A 52 6.66 -4.07 6.17
CA ILE A 52 5.46 -4.57 5.52
C ILE A 52 5.20 -5.97 6.06
N ASP A 53 4.03 -6.21 6.65
CA ASP A 53 3.68 -7.51 7.21
C ASP A 53 2.27 -7.92 6.80
N GLY A 54 2.19 -9.07 6.12
CA GLY A 54 0.92 -9.59 5.62
C GLY A 54 0.23 -8.71 4.56
N PHE A 55 1.00 -7.91 3.80
CA PHE A 55 0.45 -7.17 2.66
C PHE A 55 -0.26 -8.12 1.70
N SER A 56 -1.42 -7.73 1.18
CA SER A 56 -2.12 -8.48 0.14
C SER A 56 -2.71 -7.58 -0.93
N LEU A 57 -2.59 -8.04 -2.18
CA LEU A 57 -3.21 -7.42 -3.36
C LEU A 57 -4.03 -8.48 -4.09
N GLN A 58 -5.27 -8.15 -4.41
CA GLN A 58 -6.17 -9.03 -5.15
C GLN A 58 -6.79 -8.28 -6.31
N GLN A 59 -6.91 -8.95 -7.45
CA GLN A 59 -7.62 -8.44 -8.63
C GLN A 59 -8.51 -9.53 -9.22
N HIS A 60 -9.75 -9.18 -9.51
CA HIS A 60 -10.72 -10.03 -10.20
C HIS A 60 -11.26 -9.29 -11.40
N LYS A 61 -11.12 -9.89 -12.59
CA LYS A 61 -11.59 -9.34 -13.87
C LYS A 61 -12.60 -10.28 -14.51
N LEU A 62 -13.72 -9.74 -14.94
CA LEU A 62 -14.65 -10.39 -15.85
C LEU A 62 -14.66 -9.61 -17.17
N GLU A 63 -14.54 -10.31 -18.30
CA GLU A 63 -14.56 -9.74 -19.64
C GLU A 63 -15.44 -10.59 -20.53
N VAL A 64 -16.26 -9.93 -21.35
CA VAL A 64 -17.01 -10.52 -22.44
C VAL A 64 -16.55 -9.82 -23.71
N LYS A 65 -16.16 -10.59 -24.73
CA LYS A 65 -15.61 -10.02 -25.96
C LYS A 65 -15.91 -10.86 -27.18
N ASN A 66 -15.81 -10.23 -28.33
CA ASN A 66 -15.65 -10.84 -29.64
C ASN A 66 -14.73 -9.96 -30.49
N ASP A 67 -14.64 -10.20 -31.80
CA ASP A 67 -13.77 -9.42 -32.72
C ASP A 67 -14.17 -7.94 -32.81
N ASN A 68 -15.45 -7.60 -32.56
CA ASN A 68 -15.97 -6.25 -32.70
C ASN A 68 -16.04 -5.48 -31.37
N PHE A 69 -16.20 -6.16 -30.25
CA PHE A 69 -16.36 -5.47 -28.97
C PHE A 69 -15.72 -6.19 -27.79
N PHE A 70 -15.49 -5.43 -26.74
CA PHE A 70 -15.36 -5.97 -25.39
C PHE A 70 -16.14 -5.13 -24.38
N VAL A 71 -16.60 -5.80 -23.33
CA VAL A 71 -17.07 -5.20 -22.10
C VAL A 71 -16.36 -5.91 -20.97
N ARG A 72 -15.68 -5.17 -20.10
CA ARG A 72 -14.99 -5.75 -18.97
C ARG A 72 -15.17 -4.92 -17.69
N GLY A 73 -15.13 -5.60 -16.58
CA GLY A 73 -15.05 -4.98 -15.28
C GLY A 73 -14.00 -5.67 -14.43
N TYR A 74 -13.32 -4.91 -13.57
CA TYR A 74 -12.44 -5.48 -12.58
C TYR A 74 -12.49 -4.73 -11.25
N ILE A 75 -12.15 -5.46 -10.21
CA ILE A 75 -11.97 -4.95 -8.87
C ILE A 75 -10.53 -5.24 -8.47
N THR A 76 -9.83 -4.22 -8.01
CA THR A 76 -8.53 -4.36 -7.33
C THR A 76 -8.72 -3.96 -5.88
N SER A 77 -8.23 -4.76 -4.97
CA SER A 77 -8.27 -4.51 -3.53
C SER A 77 -6.90 -4.78 -2.94
N ASP A 78 -6.39 -3.86 -2.19
CA ASP A 78 -5.17 -3.99 -1.41
C ASP A 78 -5.44 -3.93 0.09
N LYS A 79 -4.53 -4.51 0.85
CA LYS A 79 -4.49 -4.43 2.31
C LYS A 79 -3.04 -4.35 2.75
N ALA A 80 -2.74 -3.34 3.56
CA ALA A 80 -1.41 -3.18 4.13
C ALA A 80 -1.05 -4.26 5.16
N GLY A 81 -2.04 -4.99 5.70
CA GLY A 81 -1.81 -5.96 6.77
C GLY A 81 -1.44 -5.29 8.10
N ASP A 82 -0.45 -5.84 8.79
CA ASP A 82 0.08 -5.33 10.04
C ASP A 82 1.37 -4.52 9.83
N THR A 83 1.40 -3.77 8.73
CA THR A 83 2.49 -2.88 8.34
C THR A 83 2.66 -1.71 9.33
N TYR A 84 3.89 -1.33 9.61
CA TYR A 84 4.23 -0.17 10.44
C TYR A 84 5.45 0.60 9.94
N VAL A 85 5.53 1.88 10.36
CA VAL A 85 6.62 2.81 10.02
C VAL A 85 7.71 2.70 11.07
N MET A 86 8.88 2.21 10.68
CA MET A 86 10.00 1.94 11.59
C MET A 86 10.65 3.23 12.11
N ASP A 87 10.65 4.31 11.32
CA ASP A 87 11.29 5.57 11.69
C ASP A 87 10.66 6.22 12.93
N VAL A 88 9.35 6.04 13.13
CA VAL A 88 8.63 6.59 14.28
C VAL A 88 8.42 5.57 15.40
N LEU A 89 8.61 4.27 15.13
CA LEU A 89 8.37 3.20 16.08
C LEU A 89 9.23 3.33 17.34
N GLY A 90 10.54 3.47 17.19
CA GLY A 90 11.46 3.53 18.32
C GLY A 90 11.17 4.70 19.27
N PRO A 91 11.10 5.95 18.77
CA PRO A 91 10.71 7.11 19.60
C PRO A 91 9.35 6.94 20.27
N ASN A 92 8.32 6.49 19.57
CA ASN A 92 6.98 6.33 20.12
C ASN A 92 6.89 5.18 21.12
N LEU A 93 7.63 4.10 20.92
CA LEU A 93 7.75 3.00 21.88
C LEU A 93 8.36 3.47 23.21
N LEU A 94 9.43 4.26 23.15
CA LEU A 94 10.05 4.82 24.34
C LEU A 94 9.13 5.81 25.04
N ASN A 95 8.46 6.68 24.29
CA ASN A 95 7.52 7.65 24.86
C ASN A 95 6.27 6.99 25.48
N ALA A 96 5.81 5.87 24.90
CA ALA A 96 4.68 5.11 25.45
C ALA A 96 5.03 4.36 26.75
N TRP A 97 6.30 3.95 26.93
CA TRP A 97 6.79 3.39 28.18
C TRP A 97 6.97 4.48 29.26
N LYS A 98 7.70 5.57 28.92
CA LYS A 98 7.94 6.71 29.79
C LYS A 98 7.99 7.97 28.93
N ASP A 99 7.13 8.93 29.22
CA ASP A 99 7.09 10.17 28.44
C ASP A 99 8.46 10.91 28.51
N HIS A 100 8.77 11.58 27.41
CA HIS A 100 10.09 12.23 27.25
C HIS A 100 10.37 13.26 28.35
N GLY A 101 9.35 13.99 28.82
CA GLY A 101 9.51 14.98 29.89
C GLY A 101 9.95 14.33 31.20
N THR A 102 9.31 13.25 31.61
CA THR A 102 9.67 12.45 32.77
C THR A 102 11.07 11.87 32.63
N TRP A 103 11.38 11.24 31.47
CA TRP A 103 12.70 10.65 31.24
C TRP A 103 13.82 11.69 31.37
N PHE A 104 13.68 12.83 30.68
CA PHE A 104 14.66 13.90 30.73
C PHE A 104 14.75 14.55 32.13
N GLY A 105 13.64 14.71 32.85
CA GLY A 105 13.63 15.21 34.24
C GLY A 105 14.42 14.32 35.18
N GLU A 106 14.19 13.00 35.14
CA GLU A 106 14.94 12.02 35.92
C GLU A 106 16.43 12.01 35.54
N TYR A 107 16.73 12.07 34.24
CA TYR A 107 18.11 12.11 33.74
C TYR A 107 18.86 13.33 34.27
N VAL A 108 18.31 14.53 34.11
CA VAL A 108 18.95 15.78 34.53
C VAL A 108 19.12 15.81 36.06
N GLY A 109 18.10 15.38 36.79
CA GLY A 109 18.16 15.31 38.26
C GLY A 109 19.28 14.37 38.75
N ALA A 110 19.36 13.17 38.18
CA ALA A 110 20.39 12.21 38.55
C ALA A 110 21.79 12.66 38.10
N TYR A 111 21.92 13.30 36.94
CA TYR A 111 23.18 13.88 36.48
C TYR A 111 23.72 14.96 37.42
N ALA A 112 22.85 15.90 37.80
CA ALA A 112 23.18 16.96 38.71
C ALA A 112 23.61 16.41 40.08
N SER A 113 22.86 15.44 40.62
CA SER A 113 23.18 14.78 41.90
C SER A 113 24.54 14.07 41.86
N ALA A 114 24.83 13.32 40.81
CA ALA A 114 26.11 12.63 40.65
C ALA A 114 27.28 13.61 40.53
N THR A 115 27.11 14.69 39.77
CA THR A 115 28.13 15.75 39.62
C THR A 115 28.42 16.45 40.94
N LEU A 116 27.37 16.80 41.70
CA LEU A 116 27.54 17.37 43.03
C LEU A 116 28.21 16.38 44.00
N GLY A 117 28.03 15.08 43.82
CA GLY A 117 28.71 14.03 44.56
C GLY A 117 30.18 13.79 44.15
N GLY A 118 30.70 14.55 43.19
CA GLY A 118 32.09 14.48 42.73
C GLY A 118 32.33 13.46 41.60
N ALA A 119 31.28 12.92 40.97
CA ALA A 119 31.44 12.04 39.79
C ALA A 119 32.03 12.82 38.60
N THR A 120 32.87 12.15 37.84
CA THR A 120 33.29 12.66 36.54
C THR A 120 32.13 12.77 35.57
N GLY A 121 32.26 13.56 34.47
CA GLY A 121 31.18 13.71 33.52
C GLY A 121 30.68 12.37 32.93
N ALA A 122 31.57 11.43 32.68
CA ALA A 122 31.21 10.11 32.19
C ALA A 122 30.43 9.27 33.21
N GLU A 123 30.86 9.29 34.48
CA GLU A 123 30.19 8.60 35.58
C GLU A 123 28.81 9.23 35.87
N ALA A 124 28.71 10.57 35.84
CA ALA A 124 27.46 11.27 36.01
C ALA A 124 26.43 10.94 34.89
N HIS A 125 26.88 10.86 33.63
CA HIS A 125 26.03 10.41 32.50
C HIS A 125 25.61 8.96 32.66
N ALA A 126 26.47 8.07 33.09
CA ALA A 126 26.14 6.67 33.33
C ALA A 126 25.07 6.51 34.45
N ALA A 127 25.25 7.20 35.57
CA ALA A 127 24.28 7.20 36.66
C ALA A 127 22.92 7.80 36.27
N ALA A 128 22.94 8.90 35.51
CA ALA A 128 21.74 9.55 35.00
C ALA A 128 20.96 8.62 34.06
N ARG A 129 21.63 7.96 33.14
CA ARG A 129 21.01 7.01 32.24
C ARG A 129 20.44 5.81 32.97
N ALA A 130 21.18 5.23 33.92
CA ALA A 130 20.71 4.12 34.73
C ALA A 130 19.43 4.45 35.50
N THR A 131 19.34 5.69 36.04
CA THR A 131 18.15 6.19 36.75
C THR A 131 16.97 6.38 35.80
N ALA A 132 17.18 7.10 34.69
CA ALA A 132 16.11 7.41 33.73
C ALA A 132 15.58 6.16 33.00
N GLU A 133 16.42 5.15 32.82
CA GLU A 133 16.04 3.86 32.18
C GLU A 133 15.50 2.81 33.16
N MET A 134 15.36 3.15 34.43
CA MET A 134 14.86 2.21 35.45
C MET A 134 13.43 1.76 35.09
N GLY A 135 13.22 0.43 35.04
CA GLY A 135 11.93 -0.17 34.73
C GLY A 135 11.61 -0.26 33.23
N ARG A 136 12.57 0.07 32.36
CA ARG A 136 12.39 -0.13 30.90
C ARG A 136 12.11 -1.61 30.60
N PRO A 137 11.01 -1.92 29.86
CA PRO A 137 10.72 -3.30 29.48
C PRO A 137 11.89 -3.91 28.70
N GLN A 138 12.27 -5.15 29.07
CA GLN A 138 13.32 -5.88 28.38
C GLN A 138 12.77 -6.49 27.09
N GLU A 139 13.58 -6.53 26.05
CA GLU A 139 13.26 -7.15 24.76
C GLU A 139 12.77 -8.59 24.97
N GLY A 140 11.70 -8.97 24.25
CA GLY A 140 11.07 -10.29 24.34
C GLY A 140 10.24 -10.54 25.59
N SER A 141 10.23 -9.63 26.57
CA SER A 141 9.34 -9.74 27.74
C SER A 141 7.86 -9.51 27.35
N ALA A 142 6.94 -10.08 28.13
CA ALA A 142 5.51 -9.85 27.88
C ALA A 142 5.10 -8.36 27.99
N ALA A 143 5.83 -7.55 28.75
CA ALA A 143 5.61 -6.13 28.84
C ALA A 143 6.08 -5.40 27.58
N PHE A 144 7.27 -5.76 27.07
CA PHE A 144 7.79 -5.24 25.82
C PHE A 144 6.89 -5.59 24.63
N ASN A 145 6.50 -6.86 24.49
CA ASN A 145 5.66 -7.30 23.38
C ASN A 145 4.31 -6.57 23.36
N ARG A 146 3.65 -6.42 24.51
CA ARG A 146 2.40 -5.64 24.61
C ARG A 146 2.60 -4.18 24.22
N LEU A 147 3.71 -3.57 24.63
CA LEU A 147 4.02 -2.19 24.28
C LEU A 147 4.26 -2.05 22.78
N LEU A 148 5.02 -2.98 22.18
CA LEU A 148 5.28 -3.05 20.75
C LEU A 148 3.97 -3.20 19.97
N ASP A 149 3.13 -4.17 20.33
CA ASP A 149 1.83 -4.42 19.69
C ASP A 149 0.91 -3.18 19.75
N ASN A 150 0.87 -2.49 20.89
CA ASN A 150 0.08 -1.27 21.03
C ASN A 150 0.57 -0.15 20.09
N VAL A 151 1.88 0.06 20.02
CA VAL A 151 2.46 1.14 19.18
C VAL A 151 2.39 0.80 17.71
N THR A 152 2.62 -0.46 17.31
CA THR A 152 2.53 -0.88 15.90
C THR A 152 1.10 -0.93 15.39
N SER A 153 0.10 -1.09 16.25
CA SER A 153 -1.32 -1.07 15.88
C SER A 153 -1.95 0.33 15.88
N ASP A 154 -1.38 1.29 16.60
CA ASP A 154 -1.85 2.67 16.64
C ASP A 154 -1.44 3.42 15.36
N THR A 155 -2.45 3.91 14.62
CA THR A 155 -2.26 4.64 13.34
C THR A 155 -1.98 6.13 13.52
N ASN A 156 -1.98 6.66 14.71
CA ASN A 156 -1.57 8.03 14.99
C ASN A 156 -0.05 8.10 15.09
N PHE A 157 0.63 8.63 14.09
CA PHE A 157 2.10 8.70 14.05
C PHE A 157 2.74 9.59 15.13
N LEU A 158 1.94 10.31 15.92
CA LEU A 158 2.45 11.03 17.10
C LEU A 158 2.60 10.10 18.32
N THR A 159 1.88 8.97 18.36
CA THR A 159 1.85 8.03 19.47
C THR A 159 2.11 6.59 19.06
N GLY A 160 1.84 6.27 17.81
CA GLY A 160 1.95 4.95 17.22
C GLY A 160 2.84 4.92 15.97
N ALA A 161 2.83 3.77 15.31
CA ALA A 161 3.59 3.53 14.08
C ALA A 161 2.79 2.75 13.03
N GLY A 162 1.55 2.37 13.33
CA GLY A 162 0.71 1.54 12.48
C GLY A 162 0.41 2.21 11.15
N PHE A 163 0.61 1.48 10.06
CA PHE A 163 0.30 1.93 8.71
C PHE A 163 -0.79 1.04 8.13
N LYS A 164 -1.91 1.63 7.73
CA LYS A 164 -3.06 0.91 7.20
C LYS A 164 -3.46 1.43 5.83
N ASP A 165 -3.81 0.49 4.95
CA ASP A 165 -4.47 0.74 3.69
C ASP A 165 -5.37 -0.45 3.35
N ASN A 166 -6.64 -0.17 3.04
CA ASN A 166 -7.64 -1.12 2.61
C ASN A 166 -8.41 -0.54 1.41
N SER A 167 -7.70 0.10 0.51
CA SER A 167 -8.27 0.79 -0.64
C SER A 167 -8.79 -0.19 -1.69
N LYS A 168 -9.72 0.26 -2.51
CA LYS A 168 -10.29 -0.52 -3.61
C LYS A 168 -10.46 0.35 -4.85
N ILE A 169 -10.28 -0.29 -6.00
CA ILE A 169 -10.58 0.28 -7.30
C ILE A 169 -11.63 -0.62 -7.96
N TYR A 170 -12.74 -0.02 -8.38
CA TYR A 170 -13.74 -0.62 -9.25
C TYR A 170 -13.60 0.03 -10.62
N HIS A 171 -13.44 -0.76 -11.66
CA HIS A 171 -13.30 -0.26 -13.02
C HIS A 171 -14.17 -1.07 -13.96
N GLY A 172 -14.86 -0.36 -14.86
CA GLY A 172 -15.56 -0.95 -15.98
C GLY A 172 -15.21 -0.18 -17.24
N ASP A 173 -14.99 -0.88 -18.34
CA ASP A 173 -14.79 -0.29 -19.65
C ASP A 173 -15.41 -1.15 -20.76
N ALA A 174 -15.80 -0.47 -21.82
CA ALA A 174 -16.38 -1.08 -23.00
C ALA A 174 -15.82 -0.39 -24.25
N ASN A 175 -15.67 -1.16 -25.29
CA ASN A 175 -15.28 -0.69 -26.62
C ASN A 175 -16.12 -1.41 -27.68
N TYR A 176 -16.43 -0.71 -28.76
CA TYR A 176 -17.01 -1.28 -29.95
C TYR A 176 -16.27 -0.79 -31.19
N ASN A 177 -15.86 -1.72 -32.07
CA ASN A 177 -15.26 -1.47 -33.37
C ASN A 177 -16.32 -1.62 -34.46
N PHE A 178 -16.57 -0.54 -35.18
CA PHE A 178 -17.53 -0.46 -36.27
C PHE A 178 -16.95 -0.88 -37.63
N GLY A 179 -15.73 -1.47 -37.69
CA GLY A 179 -15.05 -1.81 -38.94
C GLY A 179 -15.87 -2.65 -39.90
N ASP A 180 -16.72 -3.56 -39.39
CA ASP A 180 -17.60 -4.38 -40.23
C ASP A 180 -18.83 -3.63 -40.74
N LEU A 181 -19.20 -2.50 -40.12
CA LEU A 181 -20.36 -1.72 -40.49
C LEU A 181 -20.02 -0.48 -41.33
N VAL A 182 -18.75 -0.07 -41.31
CA VAL A 182 -18.28 1.16 -41.96
C VAL A 182 -17.06 0.81 -42.86
N SER A 183 -17.24 0.94 -44.17
CA SER A 183 -16.20 0.53 -45.14
C SER A 183 -15.13 1.59 -45.41
N PHE A 184 -15.37 2.85 -45.09
CA PHE A 184 -14.42 3.93 -45.41
C PHE A 184 -13.32 4.17 -44.34
N ALA A 185 -13.51 3.69 -43.11
CA ALA A 185 -12.55 3.80 -42.03
C ALA A 185 -12.88 2.80 -40.92
N GLU A 186 -11.89 2.41 -40.16
CA GLU A 186 -12.07 1.73 -38.87
C GLU A 186 -12.45 2.76 -37.81
N ILE A 187 -13.63 2.65 -37.23
CA ILE A 187 -14.13 3.53 -36.19
C ILE A 187 -14.28 2.71 -34.92
N GLN A 188 -13.65 3.16 -33.84
CA GLN A 188 -13.83 2.58 -32.53
C GLN A 188 -14.40 3.63 -31.57
N VAL A 189 -15.35 3.22 -30.74
CA VAL A 189 -15.92 4.04 -29.68
C VAL A 189 -15.80 3.26 -28.37
N GLY A 190 -15.33 3.93 -27.34
CA GLY A 190 -15.23 3.31 -26.04
C GLY A 190 -15.54 4.26 -24.91
N SER A 191 -15.85 3.64 -23.78
CA SER A 191 -16.12 4.33 -22.51
C SER A 191 -15.47 3.59 -21.36
N SER A 192 -15.14 4.32 -20.31
CA SER A 192 -14.64 3.76 -19.06
C SER A 192 -15.26 4.48 -17.87
N TYR A 193 -15.52 3.75 -16.82
CA TYR A 193 -15.94 4.28 -15.54
C TYR A 193 -15.09 3.66 -14.43
N ARG A 194 -14.53 4.50 -13.56
CA ARG A 194 -13.69 4.07 -12.46
C ARG A 194 -14.11 4.74 -11.18
N THR A 195 -14.17 3.96 -10.11
CA THR A 195 -14.39 4.46 -8.75
C THR A 195 -13.25 3.99 -7.86
N TYR A 196 -12.63 4.93 -7.19
CA TYR A 196 -11.68 4.67 -6.11
C TYR A 196 -12.44 4.75 -4.78
N ARG A 197 -12.16 3.82 -3.90
CA ARG A 197 -12.57 3.86 -2.51
C ARG A 197 -11.30 3.81 -1.66
N LEU A 198 -10.79 4.99 -1.32
CA LEU A 198 -9.57 5.15 -0.54
C LEU A 198 -9.91 4.93 0.93
N ASN A 199 -9.17 4.06 1.62
CA ASN A 199 -9.44 3.69 3.00
C ASN A 199 -8.13 3.41 3.74
N SER A 200 -7.46 4.47 4.17
CA SER A 200 -6.16 4.41 4.86
C SER A 200 -6.25 4.65 6.37
N PHE A 201 -7.43 4.90 6.92
CA PHE A 201 -7.63 5.21 8.33
C PHE A 201 -6.79 6.42 8.80
N GLY A 202 -6.56 7.37 7.91
CA GLY A 202 -5.78 8.59 8.19
C GLY A 202 -4.26 8.44 7.99
N THR A 203 -3.74 7.26 7.64
CA THR A 203 -2.29 7.05 7.49
C THR A 203 -1.72 7.57 6.16
N ILE A 204 -2.55 7.67 5.11
CA ILE A 204 -2.16 8.18 3.78
C ILE A 204 -3.04 9.36 3.38
N TYR A 205 -4.34 9.23 3.54
CA TYR A 205 -5.35 10.21 3.13
C TYR A 205 -6.02 10.84 4.36
N ALA A 206 -6.73 11.95 4.17
CA ALA A 206 -7.54 12.56 5.22
C ALA A 206 -8.89 11.80 5.39
N ASP A 207 -8.82 10.51 5.67
CA ASP A 207 -9.93 9.56 5.72
C ASP A 207 -10.10 8.87 7.10
N ALA A 208 -9.61 9.50 8.15
CA ALA A 208 -9.75 9.00 9.51
C ALA A 208 -11.22 8.84 9.96
N GLU A 209 -12.13 9.67 9.42
CA GLU A 209 -13.58 9.60 9.69
C GLU A 209 -14.34 8.64 8.75
N GLY A 210 -13.66 8.07 7.77
CA GLY A 210 -14.23 7.10 6.83
C GLY A 210 -13.67 7.20 5.41
N PRO A 211 -13.92 6.20 4.58
CA PRO A 211 -13.36 6.12 3.24
C PRO A 211 -13.76 7.27 2.32
N ILE A 212 -12.81 7.76 1.53
CA ILE A 212 -13.04 8.76 0.48
C ILE A 212 -13.38 8.03 -0.82
N SER A 213 -14.47 8.44 -1.47
CA SER A 213 -14.85 7.92 -2.78
C SER A 213 -14.66 8.99 -3.86
N TYR A 214 -14.02 8.61 -4.95
CA TYR A 214 -13.80 9.45 -6.13
C TYR A 214 -14.07 8.64 -7.39
N SER A 215 -14.75 9.25 -8.37
CA SER A 215 -15.11 8.56 -9.62
C SER A 215 -14.68 9.35 -10.84
N GLU A 216 -14.35 8.63 -11.90
CA GLU A 216 -13.93 9.13 -13.20
C GLU A 216 -14.77 8.49 -14.31
N LEU A 217 -15.17 9.28 -15.29
CA LEU A 217 -15.81 8.85 -16.52
C LEU A 217 -14.91 9.22 -17.70
N GLY A 218 -14.58 8.26 -18.53
CA GLY A 218 -13.84 8.46 -19.77
C GLY A 218 -14.67 8.05 -21.00
N LEU A 219 -14.60 8.86 -22.04
CA LEU A 219 -15.16 8.54 -23.36
C LEU A 219 -14.05 8.75 -24.39
N TYR A 220 -13.98 7.89 -25.39
CA TYR A 220 -13.07 8.07 -26.48
C TYR A 220 -13.65 7.57 -27.79
N THR A 221 -13.17 8.12 -28.89
CA THR A 221 -13.36 7.60 -30.23
C THR A 221 -12.01 7.55 -30.93
N GLN A 222 -11.80 6.55 -31.73
CA GLN A 222 -10.62 6.41 -32.59
C GLN A 222 -11.09 6.20 -34.02
N LEU A 223 -10.48 6.91 -34.95
CA LEU A 223 -10.70 6.74 -36.39
C LEU A 223 -9.37 6.37 -37.01
N GLN A 224 -9.37 5.30 -37.80
CA GLN A 224 -8.18 4.81 -38.48
C GLN A 224 -8.52 4.53 -39.96
N ARG A 225 -7.62 4.95 -40.86
CA ARG A 225 -7.71 4.65 -42.26
C ARG A 225 -6.36 4.40 -42.86
N SER A 226 -6.25 3.33 -43.64
CA SER A 226 -5.09 3.00 -44.44
C SER A 226 -5.31 3.40 -45.91
N PHE A 227 -4.26 3.90 -46.53
CA PHE A 227 -4.20 4.28 -47.93
C PHE A 227 -3.02 3.55 -48.58
N GLU A 228 -3.29 2.67 -49.54
CA GLU A 228 -2.25 2.10 -50.40
C GLU A 228 -1.79 3.16 -51.39
N LEU A 229 -0.57 3.65 -51.23
CA LEU A 229 0.02 4.65 -52.14
C LEU A 229 0.69 4.00 -53.35
N ASN A 230 1.24 2.79 -53.19
CA ASN A 230 1.75 1.89 -54.23
C ASN A 230 1.96 0.49 -53.63
N GLU A 231 2.44 -0.47 -54.45
CA GLU A 231 2.64 -1.88 -54.05
C GLU A 231 3.60 -2.07 -52.83
N SER A 232 4.38 -1.07 -52.51
CA SER A 232 5.39 -1.13 -51.42
C SER A 232 5.18 -0.10 -50.33
N LEU A 233 4.17 0.77 -50.41
CA LEU A 233 3.97 1.88 -49.48
C LEU A 233 2.50 2.04 -49.11
N GLU A 234 2.23 1.84 -47.80
CA GLU A 234 0.94 2.09 -47.18
C GLU A 234 1.06 3.31 -46.21
N LEU A 235 0.12 4.23 -46.29
CA LEU A 235 -0.04 5.32 -45.35
C LEU A 235 -1.20 5.02 -44.42
N LYS A 236 -0.91 4.88 -43.10
CA LYS A 236 -1.91 4.67 -42.07
C LYS A 236 -2.10 5.95 -41.26
N LEU A 237 -3.30 6.50 -41.27
CA LEU A 237 -3.70 7.66 -40.48
C LEU A 237 -4.56 7.19 -39.31
N THR A 238 -4.25 7.69 -38.10
CA THR A 238 -5.00 7.42 -36.87
C THR A 238 -5.22 8.73 -36.12
N GLY A 239 -6.45 9.00 -35.71
CA GLY A 239 -6.85 10.17 -34.94
C GLY A 239 -7.91 9.83 -33.90
#